data_c5c494add2df3fb383d5c2a4a9a6a9a3
#
_entry.id   c5c494add2df3fb383d5c2a4a9a6a9a3
#
_cell.length_a   1.000
_cell.length_b   1.000
_cell.length_c   1.000
_cell.angle_alpha   90.00
_cell.angle_beta   90.00
_cell.angle_gamma   90.00
#
_symmetry.space_group_name_H-M   'P 1'
#
loop_
_entity.id
_entity.type
_entity.pdbx_description
1 polymer ?
#
loop_
_entity_poly.entity_id
_entity_poly.type
_entity_poly.pdbx_seq_one_letter_code
_entity_poly.pdbx_strand_id
1 'polypeptide(L)'
;MNRLLSVLLVLTLAATSSAAAQQTSPFIRYGKWLLAAGAVGMNLAAARAHDRAEDSFDAIEDACFINSTRCTLGPDGSYADRQIEGLYQASLHYDRSARRWLIAGETALVGAAVLFVWEMTRKTHKPDNIPFEPEVRALRSATGVGLRFGF
;
A
#
# COMPACT_ATOMS: atom_id res chain seq x y z
N MET A 1 -4.22 -1.57 -23.34
CA MET A 1 -2.97 -2.34 -23.51
C MET A 1 -1.72 -1.56 -23.09
N ASN A 2 -1.59 -0.25 -23.41
CA ASN A 2 -0.38 0.53 -23.06
C ASN A 2 -0.12 0.74 -21.56
N ARG A 3 -1.13 0.71 -20.69
CA ARG A 3 -0.96 0.93 -19.24
C ARG A 3 -0.33 -0.26 -18.51
N LEU A 4 -0.59 -1.48 -18.96
CA LEU A 4 0.02 -2.70 -18.40
C LEU A 4 1.51 -2.80 -18.77
N LEU A 5 1.88 -2.38 -19.98
CA LEU A 5 3.26 -2.35 -20.43
C LEU A 5 4.09 -1.33 -19.62
N SER A 6 3.53 -0.17 -19.28
CA SER A 6 4.20 0.84 -18.46
C SER A 6 4.46 0.39 -17.04
N VAL A 7 3.51 -0.34 -16.42
CA VAL A 7 3.69 -0.90 -15.07
C VAL A 7 4.77 -2.00 -15.08
N LEU A 8 4.78 -2.84 -16.11
CA LEU A 8 5.80 -3.89 -16.25
C LEU A 8 7.20 -3.30 -16.46
N LEU A 9 7.31 -2.21 -17.23
CA LEU A 9 8.58 -1.53 -17.49
C LEU A 9 9.15 -0.88 -16.22
N VAL A 10 8.30 -0.30 -15.38
CA VAL A 10 8.73 0.29 -14.09
C VAL A 10 9.21 -0.80 -13.13
N LEU A 11 8.55 -1.97 -13.10
CA LEU A 11 8.97 -3.09 -12.27
C LEU A 11 10.34 -3.67 -12.70
N THR A 12 10.61 -3.73 -14.01
CA THR A 12 11.88 -4.25 -14.52
C THR A 12 13.06 -3.31 -14.31
N LEU A 13 12.85 -1.99 -14.36
CA LEU A 13 13.90 -1.00 -14.07
C LEU A 13 14.31 -0.99 -12.58
N ALA A 14 13.40 -1.33 -11.68
CA ALA A 14 13.71 -1.44 -10.25
C ALA A 14 14.59 -2.66 -9.91
N ALA A 15 14.63 -3.67 -10.78
CA ALA A 15 15.35 -4.92 -10.53
C ALA A 15 16.84 -4.89 -10.94
N THR A 16 17.30 -3.88 -11.70
CA THR A 16 18.66 -3.89 -12.30
C THR A 16 19.75 -3.14 -11.53
N SER A 17 19.43 -2.55 -10.38
CA SER A 17 20.37 -1.70 -9.63
C SER A 17 20.85 -2.32 -8.32
N SER A 18 21.47 -3.51 -8.34
CA SER A 18 21.98 -4.03 -7.08
C SER A 18 23.15 -5.00 -7.20
N ALA A 19 24.31 -4.48 -7.55
CA ALA A 19 25.56 -5.21 -7.36
C ALA A 19 26.64 -4.39 -6.61
N ALA A 20 26.27 -3.36 -5.85
CA ALA A 20 27.25 -2.58 -5.09
C ALA A 20 26.76 -2.34 -3.66
N ALA A 21 27.60 -2.77 -2.73
CA ALA A 21 27.68 -2.41 -1.30
C ALA A 21 26.73 -3.11 -0.33
N GLN A 22 27.33 -3.94 0.51
CA GLN A 22 26.82 -4.62 1.71
C GLN A 22 26.37 -3.68 2.85
N GLN A 23 26.30 -2.38 2.64
CA GLN A 23 25.68 -1.46 3.58
C GLN A 23 24.18 -1.38 3.27
N THR A 24 23.34 -1.88 4.17
CA THR A 24 21.89 -1.67 4.11
C THR A 24 21.64 -0.17 4.09
N SER A 25 21.33 0.35 2.90
CA SER A 25 21.01 1.76 2.71
C SER A 25 19.94 2.16 3.74
N PRO A 26 20.09 3.30 4.45
CA PRO A 26 19.07 3.79 5.39
C PRO A 26 17.70 3.88 4.75
N PHE A 27 17.64 4.04 3.42
CA PHE A 27 16.41 4.01 2.66
C PHE A 27 15.67 2.65 2.74
N ILE A 28 16.38 1.52 2.70
CA ILE A 28 15.77 0.19 2.82
C ILE A 28 15.29 -0.03 4.27
N ARG A 29 16.04 0.46 5.24
CA ARG A 29 15.72 0.31 6.66
C ARG A 29 14.48 1.09 7.08
N TYR A 30 14.32 2.32 6.60
CA TYR A 30 13.21 3.22 6.99
C TYR A 30 12.11 3.30 5.93
N GLY A 31 12.44 3.09 4.65
CA GLY A 31 11.51 3.21 3.52
C GLY A 31 10.29 2.30 3.64
N LYS A 32 10.45 1.09 4.13
CA LYS A 32 9.34 0.14 4.38
C LYS A 32 8.31 0.70 5.37
N TRP A 33 8.78 1.36 6.44
CA TRP A 33 7.91 1.97 7.44
C TRP A 33 7.20 3.21 6.91
N LEU A 34 7.90 4.02 6.11
CA LEU A 34 7.30 5.17 5.43
C LEU A 34 6.22 4.74 4.44
N LEU A 35 6.48 3.68 3.66
CA LEU A 35 5.47 3.12 2.75
C LEU A 35 4.28 2.53 3.51
N ALA A 36 4.51 1.80 4.60
CA ALA A 36 3.44 1.26 5.43
C ALA A 36 2.59 2.36 6.06
N ALA A 37 3.22 3.38 6.65
CA ALA A 37 2.51 4.53 7.23
C ALA A 37 1.76 5.33 6.14
N GLY A 38 2.39 5.52 4.97
CA GLY A 38 1.77 6.14 3.80
C GLY A 38 0.55 5.37 3.33
N ALA A 39 0.62 4.03 3.26
CA ALA A 39 -0.51 3.18 2.90
C ALA A 39 -1.69 3.36 3.85
N VAL A 40 -1.44 3.37 5.17
CA VAL A 40 -2.49 3.63 6.17
C VAL A 40 -3.11 5.02 5.96
N GLY A 41 -2.28 6.06 5.79
CA GLY A 41 -2.76 7.42 5.56
C GLY A 41 -3.63 7.54 4.31
N MET A 42 -3.22 6.91 3.21
CA MET A 42 -3.96 6.91 1.94
C MET A 42 -5.29 6.15 2.07
N ASN A 43 -5.33 5.01 2.78
CA ASN A 43 -6.58 4.29 3.02
C ASN A 43 -7.54 5.09 3.90
N LEU A 44 -7.05 5.81 4.92
CA LEU A 44 -7.89 6.72 5.70
C LEU A 44 -8.43 7.89 4.87
N ALA A 45 -7.62 8.43 3.95
CA ALA A 45 -8.07 9.46 3.02
C ALA A 45 -9.14 8.92 2.05
N ALA A 46 -8.96 7.67 1.59
CA ALA A 46 -9.95 6.98 0.74
C ALA A 46 -11.29 6.81 1.47
N ALA A 47 -11.26 6.32 2.73
CA ALA A 47 -12.47 6.14 3.55
C ALA A 47 -13.20 7.47 3.73
N ARG A 48 -12.49 8.55 4.13
CA ARG A 48 -13.11 9.86 4.29
C ARG A 48 -13.69 10.44 2.98
N ALA A 49 -13.08 10.14 1.85
CA ALA A 49 -13.62 10.57 0.56
C ALA A 49 -14.86 9.74 0.19
N HIS A 50 -14.87 8.46 0.52
CA HIS A 50 -16.03 7.59 0.32
C HIS A 50 -17.22 8.06 1.18
N ASP A 51 -17.01 8.30 2.48
CA ASP A 51 -18.05 8.82 3.38
C ASP A 51 -18.68 10.11 2.83
N ARG A 52 -17.87 11.03 2.30
CA ARG A 52 -18.40 12.27 1.68
C ARG A 52 -19.18 12.03 0.39
N ALA A 53 -18.82 11.00 -0.39
CA ALA A 53 -19.58 10.61 -1.57
C ALA A 53 -20.96 10.08 -1.15
N GLU A 54 -20.98 9.25 -0.12
CA GLU A 54 -22.18 8.65 0.47
C GLU A 54 -23.10 9.75 1.06
N ASP A 55 -22.55 10.64 1.89
CA ASP A 55 -23.29 11.80 2.44
C ASP A 55 -23.96 12.65 1.34
N SER A 56 -23.23 12.86 0.22
CA SER A 56 -23.78 13.62 -0.91
C SER A 56 -24.88 12.86 -1.64
N PHE A 57 -24.80 11.54 -1.72
CA PHE A 57 -25.79 10.69 -2.34
C PHE A 57 -27.04 10.57 -1.47
N ASP A 58 -26.89 10.40 -0.16
CA ASP A 58 -27.98 10.36 0.81
C ASP A 58 -28.77 11.67 0.80
N ALA A 59 -28.09 12.82 0.68
CA ALA A 59 -28.74 14.12 0.55
C ALA A 59 -29.59 14.23 -0.73
N ILE A 60 -29.20 13.55 -1.83
CA ILE A 60 -30.02 13.45 -3.04
C ILE A 60 -31.25 12.58 -2.76
N GLU A 61 -31.06 11.42 -2.15
CA GLU A 61 -32.13 10.47 -1.87
C GLU A 61 -33.20 11.13 -0.98
N ASP A 62 -32.79 11.80 0.10
CA ASP A 62 -33.68 12.55 0.98
C ASP A 62 -34.46 13.66 0.25
N ALA A 63 -33.77 14.44 -0.60
CA ALA A 63 -34.43 15.49 -1.38
C ALA A 63 -35.43 14.93 -2.39
N CYS A 64 -35.13 13.77 -3.00
CA CYS A 64 -35.99 13.07 -3.94
C CYS A 64 -37.21 12.46 -3.23
N PHE A 65 -37.00 11.94 -2.02
CA PHE A 65 -38.08 11.38 -1.21
C PHE A 65 -39.12 12.44 -0.82
N ILE A 66 -38.64 13.64 -0.45
CA ILE A 66 -39.52 14.76 -0.08
C ILE A 66 -40.26 15.32 -1.31
N ASN A 67 -39.56 15.43 -2.44
CA ASN A 67 -40.13 15.97 -3.68
C ASN A 67 -39.53 15.32 -4.94
N SER A 68 -40.19 14.31 -5.44
CA SER A 68 -39.75 13.53 -6.61
C SER A 68 -39.62 14.36 -7.90
N THR A 69 -40.31 15.50 -8.01
CA THR A 69 -40.22 16.36 -9.21
C THR A 69 -38.85 17.02 -9.35
N ARG A 70 -38.11 17.21 -8.22
CA ARG A 70 -36.75 17.75 -8.24
C ARG A 70 -35.71 16.81 -8.84
N CYS A 71 -36.02 15.53 -8.85
CA CYS A 71 -35.13 14.48 -9.33
C CYS A 71 -35.45 14.02 -10.76
N THR A 72 -36.17 14.84 -11.50
CA THR A 72 -36.42 14.61 -12.94
C THR A 72 -35.13 14.84 -13.71
N LEU A 73 -34.82 13.90 -14.62
CA LEU A 73 -33.68 14.03 -15.52
C LEU A 73 -34.05 14.87 -16.73
N GLY A 74 -33.17 15.76 -17.12
CA GLY A 74 -33.26 16.48 -18.39
C GLY A 74 -32.93 15.59 -19.60
N PRO A 75 -33.11 16.10 -20.80
CA PRO A 75 -32.86 15.35 -22.05
C PRO A 75 -31.37 15.02 -22.26
N ASP A 76 -30.46 15.70 -21.55
CA ASP A 76 -29.04 15.49 -21.53
C ASP A 76 -28.56 14.48 -20.45
N GLY A 77 -29.51 13.93 -19.66
CA GLY A 77 -29.24 12.97 -18.59
C GLY A 77 -28.74 13.61 -17.29
N SER A 78 -28.69 14.95 -17.20
CA SER A 78 -28.42 15.67 -15.95
C SER A 78 -29.71 15.89 -15.15
N TYR A 79 -29.61 16.14 -13.84
CA TYR A 79 -30.76 16.52 -13.06
C TYR A 79 -31.23 17.94 -13.42
N ALA A 80 -32.56 18.12 -13.61
CA ALA A 80 -33.13 19.41 -13.93
C ALA A 80 -32.96 20.44 -12.80
N ASP A 81 -32.95 19.98 -11.54
CA ASP A 81 -32.63 20.78 -10.37
C ASP A 81 -31.11 20.93 -10.23
N ARG A 82 -30.62 22.16 -10.34
CA ARG A 82 -29.19 22.46 -10.26
C ARG A 82 -28.56 22.07 -8.91
N GLN A 83 -29.30 22.08 -7.80
CA GLN A 83 -28.79 21.68 -6.51
C GLN A 83 -28.57 20.18 -6.45
N ILE A 84 -29.51 19.39 -6.97
CA ILE A 84 -29.40 17.92 -7.06
C ILE A 84 -28.26 17.55 -7.99
N GLU A 85 -28.14 18.21 -9.14
CA GLU A 85 -27.02 17.97 -10.08
C GLU A 85 -25.68 18.29 -9.40
N GLY A 86 -25.61 19.38 -8.61
CA GLY A 86 -24.40 19.73 -7.87
C GLY A 86 -23.98 18.65 -6.85
N LEU A 87 -24.94 18.10 -6.10
CA LEU A 87 -24.69 17.00 -5.16
C LEU A 87 -24.24 15.71 -5.90
N TYR A 88 -24.85 15.41 -7.04
CA TYR A 88 -24.47 14.27 -7.86
C TYR A 88 -23.03 14.39 -8.39
N GLN A 89 -22.68 15.55 -8.92
CA GLN A 89 -21.31 15.79 -9.38
C GLN A 89 -20.30 15.75 -8.23
N ALA A 90 -20.68 16.22 -7.04
CA ALA A 90 -19.86 16.13 -5.83
C ALA A 90 -19.63 14.67 -5.42
N SER A 91 -20.68 13.84 -5.39
CA SER A 91 -20.56 12.41 -5.06
C SER A 91 -19.62 11.70 -6.03
N LEU A 92 -19.76 11.92 -7.33
CA LEU A 92 -18.87 11.35 -8.35
C LEU A 92 -17.43 11.82 -8.21
N HIS A 93 -17.21 13.08 -7.81
CA HIS A 93 -15.87 13.62 -7.57
C HIS A 93 -15.20 12.94 -6.38
N TYR A 94 -15.92 12.80 -5.27
CA TYR A 94 -15.42 12.15 -4.06
C TYR A 94 -15.17 10.66 -4.28
N ASP A 95 -16.05 9.95 -4.98
CA ASP A 95 -15.86 8.53 -5.31
C ASP A 95 -14.61 8.30 -6.18
N ARG A 96 -14.41 9.14 -7.20
CA ARG A 96 -13.17 9.09 -8.01
C ARG A 96 -11.93 9.37 -7.17
N SER A 97 -12.03 10.28 -6.21
CA SER A 97 -10.94 10.61 -5.28
C SER A 97 -10.65 9.42 -4.35
N ALA A 98 -11.67 8.83 -3.75
CA ALA A 98 -11.58 7.65 -2.90
C ALA A 98 -10.86 6.51 -3.62
N ARG A 99 -11.27 6.21 -4.85
CA ARG A 99 -10.66 5.17 -5.68
C ARG A 99 -9.17 5.45 -5.97
N ARG A 100 -8.79 6.69 -6.21
CA ARG A 100 -7.38 7.06 -6.45
C ARG A 100 -6.53 6.83 -5.19
N TRP A 101 -7.03 7.26 -4.04
CA TRP A 101 -6.35 7.08 -2.75
C TRP A 101 -6.23 5.61 -2.39
N LEU A 102 -7.27 4.80 -2.63
CA LEU A 102 -7.25 3.36 -2.40
C LEU A 102 -6.16 2.68 -3.23
N ILE A 103 -6.14 2.92 -4.54
CA ILE A 103 -5.13 2.34 -5.44
C ILE A 103 -3.71 2.75 -5.02
N ALA A 104 -3.52 4.01 -4.63
CA ALA A 104 -2.22 4.48 -4.16
C ALA A 104 -1.81 3.80 -2.84
N GLY A 105 -2.75 3.64 -1.90
CA GLY A 105 -2.55 2.95 -0.63
C GLY A 105 -2.18 1.47 -0.81
N GLU A 106 -2.90 0.76 -1.67
CA GLU A 106 -2.60 -0.64 -2.00
C GLU A 106 -1.22 -0.79 -2.65
N THR A 107 -0.87 0.11 -3.57
CA THR A 107 0.45 0.11 -4.22
C THR A 107 1.57 0.33 -3.20
N ALA A 108 1.38 1.26 -2.27
CA ALA A 108 2.34 1.51 -1.19
C ALA A 108 2.48 0.32 -0.25
N LEU A 109 1.37 -0.37 0.06
CA LEU A 109 1.37 -1.57 0.90
C LEU A 109 2.16 -2.71 0.24
N VAL A 110 1.93 -2.96 -1.05
CA VAL A 110 2.69 -3.95 -1.82
C VAL A 110 4.17 -3.59 -1.83
N GLY A 111 4.53 -2.32 -2.04
CA GLY A 111 5.91 -1.85 -1.97
C GLY A 111 6.55 -2.10 -0.59
N ALA A 112 5.83 -1.83 0.48
CA ALA A 112 6.29 -2.11 1.84
C ALA A 112 6.52 -3.60 2.05
N ALA A 113 5.59 -4.46 1.62
CA ALA A 113 5.70 -5.91 1.72
C ALA A 113 6.93 -6.45 0.97
N VAL A 114 7.18 -5.96 -0.24
CA VAL A 114 8.37 -6.34 -1.02
C VAL A 114 9.66 -5.98 -0.28
N LEU A 115 9.75 -4.78 0.31
CA LEU A 115 10.91 -4.38 1.09
C LEU A 115 11.10 -5.22 2.36
N PHE A 116 10.00 -5.61 3.03
CA PHE A 116 10.05 -6.51 4.17
C PHE A 116 10.59 -7.89 3.80
N VAL A 117 10.04 -8.51 2.74
CA VAL A 117 10.49 -9.81 2.24
C VAL A 117 11.97 -9.75 1.83
N TRP A 118 12.34 -8.69 1.12
CA TRP A 118 13.75 -8.51 0.73
C TRP A 118 14.68 -8.40 1.94
N GLU A 119 14.30 -7.67 2.98
CA GLU A 119 15.11 -7.58 4.18
C GLU A 119 15.22 -8.93 4.90
N MET A 120 14.12 -9.68 5.00
CA MET A 120 14.12 -11.01 5.62
C MET A 120 14.99 -11.98 4.87
N THR A 121 14.97 -12.00 3.55
CA THR A 121 15.79 -12.90 2.72
C THR A 121 17.29 -12.55 2.77
N ARG A 122 17.63 -11.26 2.99
CA ARG A 122 19.04 -10.83 3.15
C ARG A 122 19.62 -11.11 4.54
N LYS A 123 18.78 -11.12 5.58
CA LYS A 123 19.21 -11.37 6.98
C LYS A 123 19.55 -12.84 7.26
N THR A 124 19.45 -13.74 6.32
CA THR A 124 19.89 -15.12 6.46
C THR A 124 21.43 -15.30 6.45
N HIS A 125 22.20 -14.22 6.28
CA HIS A 125 23.62 -14.22 6.66
C HIS A 125 23.69 -14.14 8.19
N LYS A 126 24.31 -15.17 8.78
CA LYS A 126 24.56 -15.30 10.22
C LYS A 126 24.91 -13.95 10.86
N PRO A 127 24.22 -13.54 11.92
CA PRO A 127 24.68 -12.40 12.69
C PRO A 127 26.03 -12.79 13.28
N ASP A 128 27.09 -12.06 12.91
CA ASP A 128 28.45 -12.24 13.43
C ASP A 128 28.57 -11.99 14.96
N ASN A 129 27.44 -11.76 15.63
CA ASN A 129 27.34 -11.39 17.05
C ASN A 129 26.49 -12.36 17.87
N ILE A 130 26.42 -13.64 17.53
CA ILE A 130 25.90 -14.62 18.49
C ILE A 130 27.07 -15.00 19.42
N PRO A 131 27.02 -14.60 20.71
CA PRO A 131 28.11 -14.92 21.67
C PRO A 131 28.18 -16.42 21.96
N PHE A 132 27.27 -17.22 21.39
CA PHE A 132 27.24 -18.67 21.55
C PHE A 132 27.03 -19.32 20.18
N GLU A 133 28.11 -19.84 19.58
CA GLU A 133 28.00 -20.77 18.46
C GLU A 133 28.01 -22.20 19.02
N PRO A 134 26.94 -23.00 18.83
CA PRO A 134 27.02 -24.41 19.13
C PRO A 134 27.92 -25.08 18.12
N GLU A 135 29.13 -25.42 18.53
CA GLU A 135 30.08 -26.14 17.69
C GLU A 135 29.83 -27.66 17.85
N VAL A 136 29.23 -28.26 16.82
CA VAL A 136 29.09 -29.73 16.75
C VAL A 136 30.29 -30.28 16.05
N ARG A 137 31.25 -30.82 16.80
CA ARG A 137 32.38 -31.56 16.24
C ARG A 137 32.07 -33.06 16.25
N ALA A 138 31.97 -33.64 15.07
CA ALA A 138 31.98 -35.08 14.94
C ALA A 138 33.42 -35.57 15.06
N LEU A 139 33.81 -36.02 16.23
CA LEU A 139 35.08 -36.73 16.43
C LEU A 139 34.88 -38.20 15.97
N ARG A 140 35.89 -38.75 15.32
CA ARG A 140 35.87 -40.12 14.72
C ARG A 140 35.50 -41.22 15.72
N SER A 141 35.48 -40.96 17.00
CA SER A 141 35.17 -41.92 18.10
C SER A 141 34.20 -41.43 19.15
N ALA A 142 33.79 -40.14 19.13
CA ALA A 142 32.81 -39.60 20.09
C ALA A 142 32.14 -38.34 19.52
N THR A 143 30.83 -38.21 19.70
CA THR A 143 30.08 -37.01 19.36
C THR A 143 30.05 -36.12 20.60
N GLY A 144 30.72 -35.00 20.56
CA GLY A 144 30.72 -33.99 21.63
C GLY A 144 30.02 -32.73 21.17
N VAL A 145 29.21 -32.12 22.04
CA VAL A 145 28.64 -30.79 21.86
C VAL A 145 29.38 -29.82 22.75
N GLY A 146 30.02 -28.84 22.17
CA GLY A 146 30.78 -27.81 22.89
C GLY A 146 30.23 -26.40 22.65
N LEU A 147 30.39 -25.50 23.61
CA LEU A 147 30.13 -24.07 23.47
C LEU A 147 31.46 -23.34 23.41
N ARG A 148 31.66 -22.54 22.37
CA ARG A 148 32.83 -21.70 22.21
C ARG A 148 32.47 -20.26 22.62
N PHE A 149 33.17 -19.73 23.58
CA PHE A 149 33.05 -18.32 24.00
C PHE A 149 34.15 -17.53 23.28
N GLY A 150 33.78 -16.52 22.48
CA GLY A 150 34.71 -15.51 21.95
C GLY A 150 34.71 -14.30 22.88
N PHE A 151 35.91 -13.96 23.43
CA PHE A 151 36.11 -12.74 24.22
C PHE A 151 36.74 -11.67 23.35
#